data_3ac738e509f92206f96938bc66df0a26
#
_entry.id   3ac738e509f92206f96938bc66df0a26
#
_cell.length_a   1.000
_cell.length_b   1.000
_cell.length_c   1.000
_cell.angle_alpha   90.00
_cell.angle_beta   90.00
_cell.angle_gamma   90.00
#
_symmetry.space_group_name_H-M   'P 1'
#
loop_
_entity.id
_entity.type
_entity.pdbx_description
1 polymer ?
#
loop_
_entity_poly.entity_id
_entity_poly.type
_entity_poly.pdbx_seq_one_letter_code
_entity_poly.pdbx_strand_id
1 'polypeptide(L)'
;MTQDLLATARSWAAADPHEGDRAEILALADAGDTAELERRFAGPLTFGTAGLRGPLRAGPAGMNAAVVTRAAAGLGAWLASAGHTGGGVVIGFDARRRSDEFARVSAEVLSAAGFAVQVLPRPLPTPVLAFAVRHLGAVAGVMVTASHNPPDDNGYKVYLGDGAQLVPPADREIEAAIAATGPAREVPRSDDWGTLGDDIETDYVDAVVRALDPGRVPAADRSALTVAYTALHGVGAGTTRRVFAAAGFGEPASVPEQDAPDPAFPTVAFPNPEEPGAVDLLLALAERVGADVAIAEDPDADRCSVVCGGRQLTGDEVGALLADWLLRRGVRGTYASSLVSGSLMHAIAEAHGVVSAETPTGFKWIMRAGTDAAPLVYGYEEALGYSVAPSVVRDKDGISAALGVALLAAELKAGGRTVLDRLDELAREHGLFVTGQLSVRVEDLTLISDAMARLRSAPPATLLGRPVEFADLALEDPPVDAVRLLGDGVRAIVRPSGTEPKLKAYLETVVPVHDDAGIIAARGRGADELDQLRAEMASALGL
;
A
#
# COMPACT_ATOMS: atom_id res chain seq x y z
N MET A 1 -38.29 2.01 -14.78
CA MET A 1 -36.86 1.67 -14.70
C MET A 1 -36.04 2.34 -15.79
N THR A 2 -36.15 1.97 -17.05
CA THR A 2 -35.30 2.53 -18.14
C THR A 2 -35.46 4.05 -18.33
N GLN A 3 -36.69 4.60 -18.29
CA GLN A 3 -36.94 6.03 -18.41
C GLN A 3 -36.37 6.82 -17.20
N ASP A 4 -36.45 6.28 -16.01
CA ASP A 4 -35.90 6.91 -14.80
C ASP A 4 -34.38 6.95 -14.83
N LEU A 5 -33.71 5.87 -15.32
CA LEU A 5 -32.27 5.83 -15.48
C LEU A 5 -31.77 6.88 -16.47
N LEU A 6 -32.42 7.00 -17.64
CA LEU A 6 -32.11 8.02 -18.64
C LEU A 6 -32.31 9.44 -18.10
N ALA A 7 -33.36 9.69 -17.33
CA ALA A 7 -33.59 10.97 -16.68
C ALA A 7 -32.51 11.28 -15.63
N THR A 8 -32.14 10.30 -14.83
CA THR A 8 -31.06 10.41 -13.84
C THR A 8 -29.73 10.70 -14.51
N ALA A 9 -29.39 10.00 -15.60
CA ALA A 9 -28.16 10.22 -16.35
C ALA A 9 -28.09 11.65 -16.94
N ARG A 10 -29.17 12.15 -17.53
CA ARG A 10 -29.24 13.52 -18.04
C ARG A 10 -29.17 14.56 -16.93
N SER A 11 -29.80 14.31 -15.78
CA SER A 11 -29.70 15.19 -14.60
C SER A 11 -28.28 15.24 -14.06
N TRP A 12 -27.59 14.11 -13.98
CA TRP A 12 -26.18 14.04 -13.60
C TRP A 12 -25.30 14.84 -14.56
N ALA A 13 -25.46 14.62 -15.88
CA ALA A 13 -24.72 15.35 -16.90
C ALA A 13 -24.93 16.87 -16.79
N ALA A 14 -26.16 17.34 -16.51
CA ALA A 14 -26.44 18.76 -16.31
C ALA A 14 -25.70 19.35 -15.09
N ALA A 15 -25.45 18.54 -14.06
CA ALA A 15 -24.77 18.91 -12.83
C ALA A 15 -23.24 18.70 -12.88
N ASP A 16 -22.70 18.05 -13.91
CA ASP A 16 -21.27 17.77 -14.05
C ASP A 16 -20.53 19.03 -14.55
N PRO A 17 -19.45 19.48 -13.89
CA PRO A 17 -18.68 20.65 -14.31
C PRO A 17 -17.81 20.39 -15.56
N HIS A 18 -17.42 19.11 -15.82
CA HIS A 18 -16.48 18.77 -16.88
C HIS A 18 -17.20 18.46 -18.20
N GLU A 19 -16.78 19.14 -19.28
CA GLU A 19 -17.47 19.06 -20.58
C GLU A 19 -17.39 17.67 -21.21
N GLY A 20 -16.22 17.02 -21.15
CA GLY A 20 -16.02 15.67 -21.68
C GLY A 20 -16.84 14.62 -20.94
N ASP A 21 -16.88 14.69 -19.60
CA ASP A 21 -17.67 13.75 -18.79
C ASP A 21 -19.17 13.91 -19.05
N ARG A 22 -19.65 15.18 -19.23
CA ARG A 22 -21.04 15.45 -19.66
C ARG A 22 -21.36 14.83 -21.01
N ALA A 23 -20.49 15.09 -22.00
CA ALA A 23 -20.68 14.60 -23.36
C ALA A 23 -20.73 13.05 -23.40
N GLU A 24 -19.89 12.40 -22.62
CA GLU A 24 -19.86 10.93 -22.50
C GLU A 24 -21.20 10.38 -21.99
N ILE A 25 -21.74 10.91 -20.88
CA ILE A 25 -23.02 10.47 -20.33
C ILE A 25 -24.17 10.76 -21.29
N LEU A 26 -24.19 11.94 -21.94
CA LEU A 26 -25.24 12.27 -22.90
C LEU A 26 -25.21 11.36 -24.13
N ALA A 27 -24.03 11.02 -24.63
CA ALA A 27 -23.87 10.08 -25.75
C ALA A 27 -24.45 8.69 -25.42
N LEU A 28 -24.19 8.15 -24.22
CA LEU A 28 -24.76 6.89 -23.76
C LEU A 28 -26.29 6.96 -23.63
N ALA A 29 -26.80 8.07 -23.09
CA ALA A 29 -28.24 8.27 -22.94
C ALA A 29 -28.96 8.42 -24.29
N ASP A 30 -28.34 9.09 -25.27
CA ASP A 30 -28.89 9.27 -26.63
C ASP A 30 -28.79 7.99 -27.44
N ALA A 31 -27.77 7.16 -27.23
CA ALA A 31 -27.64 5.83 -27.82
C ALA A 31 -28.60 4.80 -27.19
N GLY A 32 -29.19 5.10 -26.03
CA GLY A 32 -30.01 4.16 -25.27
C GLY A 32 -29.21 2.98 -24.68
N ASP A 33 -27.90 3.18 -24.42
CA ASP A 33 -27.05 2.14 -23.82
C ASP A 33 -27.32 2.03 -22.31
N THR A 34 -28.46 1.40 -22.01
CA THR A 34 -28.91 1.23 -20.62
C THR A 34 -28.00 0.31 -19.81
N ALA A 35 -27.36 -0.68 -20.44
CA ALA A 35 -26.46 -1.59 -19.74
C ALA A 35 -25.20 -0.87 -19.21
N GLU A 36 -24.60 0.01 -20.02
CA GLU A 36 -23.48 0.83 -19.55
C GLU A 36 -23.92 1.87 -18.52
N LEU A 37 -25.08 2.50 -18.74
CA LEU A 37 -25.62 3.45 -17.76
C LEU A 37 -25.93 2.76 -16.42
N GLU A 38 -26.48 1.55 -16.38
CA GLU A 38 -26.71 0.78 -15.16
C GLU A 38 -25.39 0.57 -14.40
N ARG A 39 -24.29 0.22 -15.09
CA ARG A 39 -22.97 0.08 -14.46
C ARG A 39 -22.44 1.39 -13.88
N ARG A 40 -22.66 2.52 -14.58
CA ARG A 40 -22.17 3.84 -14.15
C ARG A 40 -23.00 4.46 -13.02
N PHE A 41 -24.26 4.04 -12.91
CA PHE A 41 -25.22 4.54 -11.91
C PHE A 41 -25.60 3.50 -10.86
N ALA A 42 -24.83 2.40 -10.75
CA ALA A 42 -25.05 1.34 -9.76
C ALA A 42 -24.91 1.83 -8.30
N GLY A 43 -24.36 3.02 -8.11
CA GLY A 43 -24.15 3.68 -6.82
C GLY A 43 -22.94 4.62 -6.89
N PRO A 44 -22.75 5.51 -5.91
CA PRO A 44 -21.56 6.33 -5.81
C PRO A 44 -20.34 5.47 -5.43
N LEU A 45 -19.13 5.93 -5.79
CA LEU A 45 -17.92 5.40 -5.17
C LEU A 45 -17.97 5.64 -3.67
N THR A 46 -17.76 4.59 -2.88
CA THR A 46 -17.72 4.66 -1.42
C THR A 46 -16.32 5.07 -0.94
N PHE A 47 -16.27 5.81 0.15
CA PHE A 47 -15.03 6.20 0.79
C PHE A 47 -14.47 5.02 1.62
N GLY A 48 -13.70 4.16 0.96
CA GLY A 48 -13.12 2.97 1.58
C GLY A 48 -11.95 3.27 2.52
N THR A 49 -11.28 2.22 2.99
CA THR A 49 -10.15 2.30 3.93
C THR A 49 -8.94 3.09 3.39
N ALA A 50 -8.88 3.33 2.08
CA ALA A 50 -7.82 4.08 1.40
C ALA A 50 -8.36 5.29 0.61
N GLY A 51 -9.49 5.87 1.02
CA GLY A 51 -10.16 6.95 0.29
C GLY A 51 -11.05 6.45 -0.85
N LEU A 52 -11.17 7.21 -1.95
CA LEU A 52 -11.90 6.79 -3.15
C LEU A 52 -10.97 6.06 -4.11
N ARG A 53 -11.49 5.07 -4.81
CA ARG A 53 -10.79 4.39 -5.90
C ARG A 53 -11.79 3.79 -6.88
N GLY A 54 -11.52 3.94 -8.17
CA GLY A 54 -12.36 3.36 -9.20
C GLY A 54 -11.92 3.70 -10.62
N PRO A 55 -12.62 3.17 -11.63
CA PRO A 55 -12.29 3.40 -13.03
C PRO A 55 -12.52 4.86 -13.43
N LEU A 56 -11.64 5.34 -14.31
CA LEU A 56 -11.77 6.66 -14.97
C LEU A 56 -12.94 6.62 -15.94
N ARG A 57 -14.10 7.12 -15.51
CA ARG A 57 -15.31 7.21 -16.34
C ARG A 57 -16.30 8.22 -15.75
N ALA A 58 -17.12 8.80 -16.59
CA ALA A 58 -18.20 9.67 -16.16
C ALA A 58 -19.30 8.90 -15.39
N GLY A 59 -20.00 9.58 -14.50
CA GLY A 59 -21.05 9.00 -13.65
C GLY A 59 -20.60 8.78 -12.20
N PRO A 60 -21.55 8.51 -11.27
CA PRO A 60 -21.26 8.43 -9.85
C PRO A 60 -20.37 7.22 -9.44
N ALA A 61 -20.37 6.15 -10.23
CA ALA A 61 -19.58 4.94 -9.96
C ALA A 61 -18.18 4.96 -10.63
N GLY A 62 -17.63 6.14 -10.94
CA GLY A 62 -16.30 6.31 -11.52
C GLY A 62 -15.55 7.49 -10.97
N MET A 63 -14.22 7.48 -11.13
CA MET A 63 -13.37 8.63 -10.86
C MET A 63 -13.49 9.63 -12.00
N ASN A 64 -13.98 10.82 -11.69
CA ASN A 64 -14.18 11.92 -12.63
C ASN A 64 -14.23 13.27 -11.89
N ALA A 65 -14.28 14.37 -12.65
CA ALA A 65 -14.24 15.70 -12.07
C ALA A 65 -15.40 16.01 -11.12
N ALA A 66 -16.61 15.49 -11.39
CA ALA A 66 -17.77 15.71 -10.52
C ALA A 66 -17.62 14.98 -9.17
N VAL A 67 -17.14 13.73 -9.20
CA VAL A 67 -16.89 12.93 -7.98
C VAL A 67 -15.79 13.56 -7.15
N VAL A 68 -14.66 13.96 -7.75
CA VAL A 68 -13.54 14.63 -7.07
C VAL A 68 -13.97 15.99 -6.50
N THR A 69 -14.75 16.77 -7.23
CA THR A 69 -15.31 18.04 -6.73
C THR A 69 -16.11 17.84 -5.46
N ARG A 70 -17.00 16.83 -5.44
CA ARG A 70 -17.82 16.54 -4.26
C ARG A 70 -16.96 15.97 -3.10
N ALA A 71 -15.97 15.14 -3.42
CA ALA A 71 -15.05 14.61 -2.41
C ALA A 71 -14.26 15.73 -1.72
N ALA A 72 -13.69 16.66 -2.51
CA ALA A 72 -12.97 17.81 -1.98
C ALA A 72 -13.88 18.74 -1.14
N ALA A 73 -15.12 18.99 -1.61
CA ALA A 73 -16.10 19.81 -0.88
C ALA A 73 -16.51 19.15 0.45
N GLY A 74 -16.77 17.85 0.44
CA GLY A 74 -17.10 17.08 1.65
C GLY A 74 -15.94 17.05 2.65
N LEU A 75 -14.72 16.84 2.18
CA LEU A 75 -13.50 16.93 3.00
C LEU A 75 -13.35 18.32 3.63
N GLY A 76 -13.50 19.39 2.83
CA GLY A 76 -13.43 20.76 3.32
C GLY A 76 -14.49 21.07 4.37
N ALA A 77 -15.74 20.61 4.15
CA ALA A 77 -16.83 20.78 5.11
C ALA A 77 -16.56 20.03 6.43
N TRP A 78 -16.05 18.81 6.35
CA TRP A 78 -15.66 18.04 7.53
C TRP A 78 -14.51 18.70 8.29
N LEU A 79 -13.44 19.11 7.62
CA LEU A 79 -12.30 19.82 8.24
C LEU A 79 -12.76 21.12 8.92
N ALA A 80 -13.66 21.88 8.31
CA ALA A 80 -14.22 23.09 8.90
C ALA A 80 -15.04 22.77 10.17
N SER A 81 -15.85 21.71 10.16
CA SER A 81 -16.62 21.25 11.32
C SER A 81 -15.74 20.76 12.47
N ALA A 82 -14.56 20.21 12.15
CA ALA A 82 -13.53 19.80 13.10
C ALA A 82 -12.68 20.97 13.63
N GLY A 83 -12.96 22.22 13.21
CA GLY A 83 -12.27 23.42 13.69
C GLY A 83 -10.99 23.77 12.95
N HIS A 84 -10.74 23.19 11.80
CA HIS A 84 -9.51 23.38 10.98
C HIS A 84 -9.63 24.46 9.90
N THR A 85 -10.65 25.31 9.95
CA THR A 85 -10.82 26.40 8.96
C THR A 85 -9.57 27.28 8.88
N GLY A 86 -9.11 27.58 7.67
CA GLY A 86 -7.88 28.36 7.43
C GLY A 86 -6.57 27.54 7.56
N GLY A 87 -6.65 26.27 7.94
CA GLY A 87 -5.49 25.41 8.02
C GLY A 87 -4.88 25.08 6.65
N GLY A 88 -3.60 24.68 6.65
CA GLY A 88 -2.91 24.26 5.43
C GLY A 88 -3.41 22.91 4.93
N VAL A 89 -3.57 22.76 3.60
CA VAL A 89 -3.83 21.47 2.95
C VAL A 89 -2.80 21.26 1.84
N VAL A 90 -2.18 20.07 1.81
CA VAL A 90 -1.21 19.71 0.78
C VAL A 90 -1.85 18.72 -0.19
N ILE A 91 -1.68 18.93 -1.49
CA ILE A 91 -2.20 18.05 -2.53
C ILE A 91 -1.04 17.52 -3.37
N GLY A 92 -0.97 16.20 -3.52
CA GLY A 92 -0.03 15.51 -4.40
C GLY A 92 -0.76 14.69 -5.45
N PHE A 93 -0.04 14.29 -6.48
CA PHE A 93 -0.56 13.48 -7.56
C PHE A 93 0.53 12.65 -8.21
N ASP A 94 0.16 11.47 -8.72
CA ASP A 94 1.02 10.62 -9.53
C ASP A 94 0.91 10.96 -11.03
N ALA A 95 1.53 10.14 -11.89
CA ALA A 95 1.53 10.37 -13.33
C ALA A 95 0.37 9.66 -14.07
N ARG A 96 -0.63 9.14 -13.37
CA ARG A 96 -1.80 8.53 -14.01
C ARG A 96 -2.62 9.56 -14.79
N ARG A 97 -3.38 9.08 -15.77
CA ARG A 97 -4.31 9.94 -16.52
C ARG A 97 -5.22 10.71 -15.57
N ARG A 98 -5.37 12.01 -15.77
CA ARG A 98 -6.22 12.95 -15.03
C ARG A 98 -5.80 13.18 -13.55
N SER A 99 -4.67 12.66 -13.07
CA SER A 99 -4.24 12.90 -11.69
C SER A 99 -3.96 14.39 -11.43
N ASP A 100 -3.31 15.07 -12.37
CA ASP A 100 -3.06 16.52 -12.34
C ASP A 100 -4.37 17.34 -12.38
N GLU A 101 -5.33 16.93 -13.21
CA GLU A 101 -6.66 17.55 -13.26
C GLU A 101 -7.38 17.42 -11.91
N PHE A 102 -7.40 16.22 -11.32
CA PHE A 102 -8.08 15.97 -10.06
C PHE A 102 -7.39 16.69 -8.89
N ALA A 103 -6.08 16.81 -8.92
CA ALA A 103 -5.32 17.61 -7.95
C ALA A 103 -5.70 19.09 -8.04
N ARG A 104 -5.76 19.65 -9.26
CA ARG A 104 -6.19 21.04 -9.50
C ARG A 104 -7.63 21.28 -9.06
N VAL A 105 -8.57 20.40 -9.43
CA VAL A 105 -9.98 20.49 -9.01
C VAL A 105 -10.08 20.51 -7.49
N SER A 106 -9.33 19.67 -6.81
CA SER A 106 -9.31 19.61 -5.34
C SER A 106 -8.76 20.90 -4.73
N ALA A 107 -7.69 21.45 -5.33
CA ALA A 107 -7.10 22.71 -4.89
C ALA A 107 -8.09 23.88 -5.02
N GLU A 108 -8.75 24.00 -6.16
CA GLU A 108 -9.75 25.04 -6.41
C GLU A 108 -10.91 24.99 -5.40
N VAL A 109 -11.41 23.77 -5.09
CA VAL A 109 -12.54 23.59 -4.18
C VAL A 109 -12.14 23.85 -2.73
N LEU A 110 -11.03 23.30 -2.26
CA LEU A 110 -10.56 23.49 -0.88
C LEU A 110 -10.12 24.93 -0.62
N SER A 111 -9.52 25.60 -1.61
CA SER A 111 -9.20 27.04 -1.52
C SER A 111 -10.48 27.88 -1.39
N ALA A 112 -11.51 27.60 -2.20
CA ALA A 112 -12.80 28.29 -2.08
C ALA A 112 -13.49 28.01 -0.73
N ALA A 113 -13.21 26.87 -0.09
CA ALA A 113 -13.67 26.54 1.26
C ALA A 113 -12.86 27.24 2.37
N GLY A 114 -11.85 28.06 2.01
CA GLY A 114 -11.08 28.89 2.94
C GLY A 114 -9.84 28.21 3.53
N PHE A 115 -9.33 27.14 2.92
CA PHE A 115 -8.07 26.50 3.31
C PHE A 115 -6.87 27.09 2.58
N ALA A 116 -5.69 27.12 3.23
CA ALA A 116 -4.43 27.50 2.60
C ALA A 116 -3.87 26.28 1.83
N VAL A 117 -4.17 26.19 0.53
CA VAL A 117 -3.86 25.02 -0.27
C VAL A 117 -2.52 25.17 -0.99
N GLN A 118 -1.70 24.11 -0.92
CA GLN A 118 -0.44 23.98 -1.65
C GLN A 118 -0.43 22.65 -2.42
N VAL A 119 -0.07 22.71 -3.71
CA VAL A 119 0.03 21.52 -4.58
C VAL A 119 1.49 21.17 -4.78
N LEU A 120 1.85 19.90 -4.79
CA LEU A 120 3.21 19.45 -5.13
C LEU A 120 3.59 19.93 -6.55
N PRO A 121 4.87 20.25 -6.80
CA PRO A 121 5.29 20.96 -8.02
C PRO A 121 5.13 20.15 -9.31
N ARG A 122 5.05 18.82 -9.20
CA ARG A 122 4.92 17.87 -10.29
C ARG A 122 4.41 16.52 -9.77
N PRO A 123 4.19 15.51 -10.63
CA PRO A 123 3.97 14.15 -10.17
C PRO A 123 5.11 13.68 -9.27
N LEU A 124 4.79 13.31 -8.02
CA LEU A 124 5.74 12.88 -6.98
C LEU A 124 5.19 11.69 -6.20
N PRO A 125 6.09 10.90 -5.55
CA PRO A 125 5.70 9.75 -4.73
C PRO A 125 4.73 10.08 -3.59
N THR A 126 3.85 9.13 -3.28
CA THR A 126 2.96 9.19 -2.12
C THR A 126 3.71 9.48 -0.80
N PRO A 127 4.88 8.86 -0.51
CA PRO A 127 5.65 9.20 0.69
C PRO A 127 6.04 10.68 0.79
N VAL A 128 6.34 11.35 -0.32
CA VAL A 128 6.67 12.78 -0.32
C VAL A 128 5.48 13.63 0.14
N LEU A 129 4.26 13.28 -0.30
CA LEU A 129 3.05 13.95 0.19
C LEU A 129 2.85 13.71 1.68
N ALA A 130 2.90 12.46 2.14
CA ALA A 130 2.70 12.12 3.55
C ALA A 130 3.72 12.83 4.45
N PHE A 131 4.98 12.93 4.00
CA PHE A 131 6.00 13.75 4.64
C PHE A 131 5.62 15.23 4.67
N ALA A 132 5.18 15.80 3.52
CA ALA A 132 4.87 17.22 3.40
C ALA A 132 3.74 17.66 4.36
N VAL A 133 2.73 16.82 4.59
CA VAL A 133 1.64 17.11 5.55
C VAL A 133 2.20 17.44 6.92
N ARG A 134 3.11 16.62 7.44
CA ARG A 134 3.73 16.83 8.76
C ARG A 134 4.77 17.94 8.74
N HIS A 135 5.60 17.96 7.72
CA HIS A 135 6.70 18.93 7.60
C HIS A 135 6.20 20.37 7.57
N LEU A 136 5.08 20.61 6.89
CA LEU A 136 4.45 21.93 6.75
C LEU A 136 3.40 22.22 7.85
N GLY A 137 3.13 21.27 8.75
CA GLY A 137 2.08 21.42 9.76
C GLY A 137 0.68 21.56 9.16
N ALA A 138 0.44 20.93 8.02
CA ALA A 138 -0.86 20.95 7.36
C ALA A 138 -1.90 20.15 8.16
N VAL A 139 -3.17 20.55 8.09
CA VAL A 139 -4.27 19.87 8.78
C VAL A 139 -4.74 18.63 8.03
N ALA A 140 -4.48 18.57 6.72
CA ALA A 140 -4.79 17.42 5.87
C ALA A 140 -3.87 17.37 4.63
N GLY A 141 -3.82 16.19 4.02
CA GLY A 141 -3.23 15.98 2.70
C GLY A 141 -4.13 15.14 1.81
N VAL A 142 -4.01 15.36 0.52
CA VAL A 142 -4.68 14.56 -0.51
C VAL A 142 -3.65 14.04 -1.49
N MET A 143 -3.65 12.74 -1.74
CA MET A 143 -2.85 12.14 -2.80
C MET A 143 -3.75 11.54 -3.88
N VAL A 144 -3.64 12.06 -5.08
CA VAL A 144 -4.38 11.56 -6.25
C VAL A 144 -3.55 10.45 -6.90
N THR A 145 -3.94 9.22 -6.64
CA THR A 145 -3.28 8.00 -7.14
C THR A 145 -4.18 6.78 -6.97
N ALA A 146 -4.05 5.80 -7.84
CA ALA A 146 -4.60 4.45 -7.65
C ALA A 146 -3.53 3.43 -7.27
N SER A 147 -2.31 3.87 -6.83
CA SER A 147 -1.20 2.98 -6.47
C SER A 147 -0.92 1.97 -7.62
N HIS A 148 -1.01 0.68 -7.36
CA HIS A 148 -0.73 -0.41 -8.30
C HIS A 148 -1.94 -0.90 -9.12
N ASN A 149 -3.10 -0.22 -9.06
CA ASN A 149 -4.28 -0.59 -9.85
C ASN A 149 -4.02 -0.45 -11.37
N PRO A 150 -4.84 -1.10 -12.23
CA PRO A 150 -4.75 -0.98 -13.67
C PRO A 150 -4.71 0.46 -14.19
N PRO A 151 -4.28 0.69 -15.45
CA PRO A 151 -4.12 2.03 -16.03
C PRO A 151 -5.42 2.83 -16.13
N ASP A 152 -6.56 2.15 -16.15
CA ASP A 152 -7.87 2.79 -16.26
C ASP A 152 -8.46 3.23 -14.90
N ASP A 153 -7.77 2.95 -13.81
CA ASP A 153 -8.18 3.37 -12.47
C ASP A 153 -7.45 4.65 -12.02
N ASN A 154 -8.14 5.43 -11.18
CA ASN A 154 -7.56 6.50 -10.38
C ASN A 154 -8.17 6.48 -8.97
N GLY A 155 -7.63 7.32 -8.07
CA GLY A 155 -8.06 7.33 -6.68
C GLY A 155 -7.75 8.64 -5.97
N TYR A 156 -8.14 8.70 -4.70
CA TYR A 156 -8.09 9.90 -3.86
C TYR A 156 -7.82 9.47 -2.42
N LYS A 157 -6.54 9.40 -2.04
CA LYS A 157 -6.12 9.07 -0.66
C LYS A 157 -6.15 10.34 0.21
N VAL A 158 -6.64 10.24 1.45
CA VAL A 158 -6.69 11.37 2.39
C VAL A 158 -5.82 11.07 3.60
N TYR A 159 -5.00 12.04 3.96
CA TYR A 159 -4.12 12.07 5.12
C TYR A 159 -4.60 13.13 6.10
N LEU A 160 -4.53 12.85 7.40
CA LEU A 160 -4.81 13.81 8.44
C LEU A 160 -3.53 14.54 8.88
N GLY A 161 -3.66 15.56 9.72
CA GLY A 161 -2.54 16.40 10.15
C GLY A 161 -1.42 15.65 10.88
N ASP A 162 -1.67 14.43 11.36
CA ASP A 162 -0.64 13.54 11.89
C ASP A 162 0.21 12.87 10.80
N GLY A 163 -0.09 13.08 9.53
CA GLY A 163 0.58 12.49 8.37
C GLY A 163 0.20 11.05 8.05
N ALA A 164 -0.75 10.47 8.79
CA ALA A 164 -1.25 9.13 8.53
C ALA A 164 -2.60 9.17 7.80
N GLN A 165 -2.93 8.09 7.09
CA GLN A 165 -4.25 7.94 6.48
C GLN A 165 -5.35 7.93 7.54
N LEU A 166 -6.53 8.40 7.15
CA LEU A 166 -7.69 8.50 8.04
C LEU A 166 -8.18 7.12 8.53
N VAL A 167 -8.77 7.15 9.73
CA VAL A 167 -9.39 5.98 10.39
C VAL A 167 -10.80 6.32 10.84
N PRO A 168 -11.66 5.33 11.12
CA PRO A 168 -12.94 5.59 11.76
C PRO A 168 -12.80 6.45 13.04
N PRO A 169 -13.75 7.38 13.32
CA PRO A 169 -14.99 7.62 12.57
C PRO A 169 -14.84 8.58 11.37
N ALA A 170 -13.65 9.19 11.15
CA ALA A 170 -13.45 10.26 10.18
C ALA A 170 -13.83 9.85 8.74
N ASP A 171 -13.60 8.59 8.36
CA ASP A 171 -13.99 8.07 7.05
C ASP A 171 -15.51 8.17 6.81
N ARG A 172 -16.32 7.75 7.79
CA ARG A 172 -17.80 7.80 7.70
C ARG A 172 -18.31 9.23 7.77
N GLU A 173 -17.68 10.08 8.57
CA GLU A 173 -18.06 11.49 8.72
C GLU A 173 -17.78 12.26 7.42
N ILE A 174 -16.62 12.01 6.79
CA ILE A 174 -16.29 12.59 5.49
C ILE A 174 -17.24 12.05 4.40
N GLU A 175 -17.53 10.75 4.38
CA GLU A 175 -18.49 10.16 3.45
C GLU A 175 -19.88 10.81 3.57
N ALA A 176 -20.35 11.01 4.79
CA ALA A 176 -21.61 11.71 5.04
C ALA A 176 -21.57 13.17 4.55
N ALA A 177 -20.46 13.88 4.75
CA ALA A 177 -20.28 15.23 4.24
C ALA A 177 -20.25 15.27 2.69
N ILE A 178 -19.61 14.29 2.04
CA ILE A 178 -19.62 14.11 0.58
C ILE A 178 -21.05 13.87 0.07
N ALA A 179 -21.80 13.01 0.76
CA ALA A 179 -23.21 12.72 0.40
C ALA A 179 -24.10 13.96 0.52
N ALA A 180 -23.84 14.83 1.49
CA ALA A 180 -24.57 16.09 1.71
C ALA A 180 -24.20 17.21 0.70
N THR A 181 -23.12 17.03 -0.07
CA THR A 181 -22.71 18.01 -1.08
C THR A 181 -23.71 18.06 -2.24
N GLY A 182 -24.12 19.27 -2.63
CA GLY A 182 -25.00 19.50 -3.77
C GLY A 182 -24.39 19.13 -5.13
N PRO A 183 -25.02 19.58 -6.23
CA PRO A 183 -24.50 19.37 -7.58
C PRO A 183 -23.06 19.88 -7.73
N ALA A 184 -22.18 19.08 -8.34
CA ALA A 184 -20.77 19.41 -8.44
C ALA A 184 -20.50 20.76 -9.18
N ARG A 185 -21.36 21.10 -10.15
CA ARG A 185 -21.28 22.38 -10.90
C ARG A 185 -21.53 23.60 -10.01
N GLU A 186 -22.24 23.46 -8.90
CA GLU A 186 -22.58 24.54 -7.98
C GLU A 186 -21.56 24.72 -6.85
N VAL A 187 -20.61 23.78 -6.73
CA VAL A 187 -19.54 23.86 -5.73
C VAL A 187 -18.61 25.03 -6.07
N PRO A 188 -18.40 25.97 -5.13
CA PRO A 188 -17.49 27.10 -5.33
C PRO A 188 -16.07 26.67 -5.65
N ARG A 189 -15.37 27.46 -6.47
CA ARG A 189 -13.96 27.28 -6.83
C ARG A 189 -13.20 28.59 -6.68
N SER A 190 -11.92 28.50 -6.37
CA SER A 190 -10.99 29.62 -6.24
C SER A 190 -9.65 29.23 -6.83
N ASP A 191 -8.98 30.20 -7.46
CA ASP A 191 -7.61 30.03 -7.96
C ASP A 191 -6.55 30.49 -6.92
N ASP A 192 -6.98 30.81 -5.69
CA ASP A 192 -6.09 31.27 -4.60
C ASP A 192 -5.43 30.08 -3.89
N TRP A 193 -4.65 29.32 -4.64
CA TRP A 193 -3.82 28.23 -4.14
C TRP A 193 -2.40 28.34 -4.71
N GLY A 194 -1.42 27.74 -4.00
CA GLY A 194 -0.02 27.80 -4.38
C GLY A 194 0.53 26.45 -4.86
N THR A 195 1.73 26.51 -5.43
CA THR A 195 2.54 25.33 -5.77
C THR A 195 3.79 25.35 -4.90
N LEU A 196 4.12 24.20 -4.26
CA LEU A 196 5.35 24.04 -3.52
C LEU A 196 6.56 24.07 -4.45
N GLY A 197 7.72 24.45 -3.91
CA GLY A 197 8.99 24.33 -4.62
C GLY A 197 9.56 22.89 -4.57
N ASP A 198 10.65 22.67 -5.30
CA ASP A 198 11.38 21.39 -5.31
C ASP A 198 12.11 21.10 -3.99
N ASP A 199 12.19 22.07 -3.10
CA ASP A 199 12.73 21.96 -1.75
C ASP A 199 11.99 20.93 -0.91
N ILE A 200 10.68 20.75 -1.09
CA ILE A 200 9.92 19.73 -0.35
C ILE A 200 10.43 18.31 -0.59
N GLU A 201 10.82 17.98 -1.83
CA GLU A 201 11.42 16.69 -2.15
C GLU A 201 12.84 16.59 -1.58
N THR A 202 13.61 17.69 -1.59
CA THR A 202 14.94 17.75 -0.98
C THR A 202 14.87 17.49 0.52
N ASP A 203 13.93 18.15 1.21
CA ASP A 203 13.71 17.99 2.64
C ASP A 203 13.29 16.55 3.01
N TYR A 204 12.47 15.91 2.17
CA TYR A 204 12.13 14.49 2.31
C TYR A 204 13.38 13.60 2.17
N VAL A 205 14.18 13.79 1.11
CA VAL A 205 15.41 13.03 0.86
C VAL A 205 16.35 13.15 2.06
N ASP A 206 16.59 14.36 2.55
CA ASP A 206 17.46 14.62 3.69
C ASP A 206 16.92 14.01 4.99
N ALA A 207 15.60 14.02 5.19
CA ALA A 207 14.97 13.42 6.36
C ALA A 207 15.10 11.89 6.36
N VAL A 208 14.87 11.24 5.22
CA VAL A 208 15.02 9.78 5.05
C VAL A 208 16.47 9.36 5.29
N VAL A 209 17.42 10.02 4.62
CA VAL A 209 18.86 9.72 4.75
C VAL A 209 19.31 9.91 6.19
N ARG A 210 18.89 10.97 6.85
CA ARG A 210 19.21 11.22 8.26
C ARG A 210 18.63 10.13 9.18
N ALA A 211 17.40 9.71 8.94
CA ALA A 211 16.71 8.71 9.77
C ALA A 211 17.38 7.33 9.68
N LEU A 212 17.84 6.93 8.49
CA LEU A 212 18.46 5.61 8.28
C LEU A 212 19.98 5.59 8.53
N ASP A 213 20.60 6.76 8.75
CA ASP A 213 22.01 6.90 9.12
C ASP A 213 22.97 6.03 8.28
N PRO A 214 23.10 6.30 6.97
CA PRO A 214 23.97 5.52 6.10
C PRO A 214 25.44 5.61 6.47
N GLY A 215 25.82 6.59 7.29
CA GLY A 215 27.19 6.77 7.81
C GLY A 215 27.71 5.59 8.64
N ARG A 216 26.82 4.74 9.16
CA ARG A 216 27.21 3.49 9.84
C ARG A 216 27.75 2.42 8.91
N VAL A 217 27.43 2.50 7.61
CA VAL A 217 28.01 1.63 6.57
C VAL A 217 29.14 2.40 5.89
N PRO A 218 30.38 1.88 5.83
CA PRO A 218 31.49 2.55 5.19
C PRO A 218 31.15 2.97 3.75
N ALA A 219 31.65 4.13 3.31
CA ALA A 219 31.37 4.65 1.98
C ALA A 219 31.85 3.70 0.87
N ALA A 220 32.99 3.01 1.09
CA ALA A 220 33.51 2.02 0.15
C ALA A 220 32.54 0.84 -0.03
N ASP A 221 31.88 0.39 1.03
CA ASP A 221 30.94 -0.73 0.98
C ASP A 221 29.64 -0.32 0.29
N ARG A 222 29.15 0.92 0.56
CA ARG A 222 27.98 1.46 -0.16
C ARG A 222 28.25 1.62 -1.65
N SER A 223 29.41 2.14 -2.03
CA SER A 223 29.78 2.32 -3.45
C SER A 223 30.08 1.01 -4.18
N ALA A 224 30.39 -0.06 -3.46
CA ALA A 224 30.63 -1.39 -4.02
C ALA A 224 29.34 -2.19 -4.28
N LEU A 225 28.20 -1.74 -3.76
CA LEU A 225 26.92 -2.43 -3.98
C LEU A 225 26.39 -2.12 -5.38
N THR A 226 26.04 -3.16 -6.12
CA THR A 226 25.37 -3.06 -7.43
C THR A 226 23.87 -3.27 -7.23
N VAL A 227 23.08 -2.23 -7.56
CA VAL A 227 21.61 -2.25 -7.43
C VAL A 227 20.98 -2.16 -8.82
N ALA A 228 20.06 -3.08 -9.12
CA ALA A 228 19.13 -2.93 -10.24
C ALA A 228 17.80 -2.35 -9.74
N TYR A 229 17.08 -1.60 -10.57
CA TYR A 229 15.89 -0.87 -10.15
C TYR A 229 14.83 -0.79 -11.25
N THR A 230 13.56 -0.76 -10.83
CA THR A 230 12.44 -0.34 -11.68
C THR A 230 11.40 0.43 -10.89
N ALA A 231 10.88 1.51 -11.50
CA ALA A 231 9.72 2.25 -11.00
C ALA A 231 8.39 1.75 -11.58
N LEU A 232 8.38 0.69 -12.38
CA LEU A 232 7.18 0.18 -13.08
C LEU A 232 6.36 1.30 -13.75
N HIS A 233 7.03 2.18 -14.51
CA HIS A 233 6.42 3.37 -15.13
C HIS A 233 5.81 4.37 -14.13
N GLY A 234 6.19 4.29 -12.87
CA GLY A 234 5.71 5.17 -11.80
C GLY A 234 6.56 6.40 -11.58
N VAL A 235 6.29 7.10 -10.50
CA VAL A 235 6.93 8.40 -10.15
C VAL A 235 8.13 8.26 -9.22
N GLY A 236 8.51 7.03 -8.80
CA GLY A 236 9.55 6.78 -7.81
C GLY A 236 10.97 7.06 -8.28
N ALA A 237 11.29 6.82 -9.57
CA ALA A 237 12.67 6.76 -10.08
C ALA A 237 13.53 7.99 -9.74
N GLY A 238 12.99 9.19 -9.91
CA GLY A 238 13.72 10.43 -9.63
C GLY A 238 14.08 10.58 -8.16
N THR A 239 13.11 10.40 -7.27
CA THR A 239 13.28 10.54 -5.82
C THR A 239 14.18 9.44 -5.26
N THR A 240 14.01 8.19 -5.70
CA THR A 240 14.84 7.05 -5.28
C THR A 240 16.32 7.27 -5.65
N ARG A 241 16.62 7.73 -6.88
CA ARG A 241 18.00 8.09 -7.26
C ARG A 241 18.58 9.17 -6.37
N ARG A 242 17.81 10.20 -6.04
CA ARG A 242 18.25 11.27 -5.12
C ARG A 242 18.57 10.74 -3.73
N VAL A 243 17.73 9.86 -3.20
CA VAL A 243 17.95 9.22 -1.89
C VAL A 243 19.21 8.37 -1.92
N PHE A 244 19.42 7.54 -2.95
CA PHE A 244 20.62 6.70 -3.08
C PHE A 244 21.88 7.54 -3.23
N ALA A 245 21.86 8.58 -4.06
CA ALA A 245 22.98 9.49 -4.23
C ALA A 245 23.33 10.23 -2.92
N ALA A 246 22.32 10.77 -2.21
CA ALA A 246 22.52 11.45 -0.93
C ALA A 246 23.03 10.50 0.16
N ALA A 247 22.64 9.21 0.10
CA ALA A 247 23.15 8.16 0.98
C ALA A 247 24.55 7.65 0.59
N GLY A 248 25.12 8.11 -0.54
CA GLY A 248 26.45 7.74 -1.01
C GLY A 248 26.55 6.38 -1.69
N PHE A 249 25.46 5.91 -2.25
CA PHE A 249 25.44 4.76 -3.17
C PHE A 249 25.76 5.20 -4.61
N GLY A 250 26.19 4.23 -5.44
CA GLY A 250 26.17 4.40 -6.88
C GLY A 250 24.76 4.55 -7.45
N GLU A 251 24.64 5.08 -8.65
CA GLU A 251 23.35 5.18 -9.33
C GLU A 251 22.81 3.76 -9.63
N PRO A 252 21.58 3.43 -9.20
CA PRO A 252 20.97 2.14 -9.53
C PRO A 252 20.82 1.96 -11.05
N ALA A 253 21.14 0.76 -11.55
CA ALA A 253 20.88 0.40 -12.93
C ALA A 253 19.37 0.23 -13.14
N SER A 254 18.74 1.14 -13.86
CA SER A 254 17.29 1.13 -14.07
C SER A 254 16.89 0.33 -15.31
N VAL A 255 15.70 -0.28 -15.28
CA VAL A 255 15.03 -0.86 -16.44
C VAL A 255 14.61 0.29 -17.37
N PRO A 256 15.24 0.48 -18.54
CA PRO A 256 15.03 1.68 -19.35
C PRO A 256 13.57 1.86 -19.80
N GLU A 257 12.88 0.75 -20.08
CA GLU A 257 11.50 0.74 -20.55
C GLU A 257 10.49 1.18 -19.47
N GLN A 258 10.86 1.06 -18.19
CA GLN A 258 9.99 1.29 -17.03
C GLN A 258 10.43 2.48 -16.18
N ASP A 259 11.46 3.22 -16.61
CA ASP A 259 12.10 4.26 -15.79
C ASP A 259 11.32 5.57 -15.78
N ALA A 260 10.81 5.98 -16.94
CA ALA A 260 10.00 7.17 -17.06
C ALA A 260 8.52 6.86 -16.73
N PRO A 261 7.82 7.80 -16.07
CA PRO A 261 6.39 7.66 -15.84
C PRO A 261 5.61 7.52 -17.16
N ASP A 262 4.75 6.50 -17.23
CA ASP A 262 3.83 6.29 -18.36
C ASP A 262 2.48 5.82 -17.84
N PRO A 263 1.40 6.61 -17.98
CA PRO A 263 0.07 6.26 -17.48
C PRO A 263 -0.59 5.06 -18.18
N ALA A 264 -0.02 4.57 -19.28
CA ALA A 264 -0.50 3.38 -19.99
C ALA A 264 0.14 2.08 -19.49
N PHE A 265 1.24 2.15 -18.71
CA PHE A 265 1.99 0.98 -18.20
C PHE A 265 2.28 -0.07 -19.27
N PRO A 266 2.92 0.29 -20.41
CA PRO A 266 2.93 -0.52 -21.63
C PRO A 266 3.63 -1.89 -21.50
N THR A 267 4.43 -2.12 -20.48
CA THR A 267 5.14 -3.40 -20.27
C THR A 267 4.44 -4.34 -19.31
N VAL A 268 3.38 -3.88 -18.59
CA VAL A 268 2.68 -4.67 -17.55
C VAL A 268 1.18 -4.37 -17.58
N ALA A 269 0.36 -5.40 -17.52
CA ALA A 269 -1.09 -5.23 -17.46
C ALA A 269 -1.56 -4.66 -16.10
N PHE A 270 -0.86 -5.07 -15.03
CA PHE A 270 -1.03 -4.59 -13.67
C PHE A 270 0.33 -4.11 -13.15
N PRO A 271 0.52 -2.83 -12.83
CA PRO A 271 1.78 -2.31 -12.32
C PRO A 271 1.96 -2.59 -10.82
N ASN A 272 1.76 -3.84 -10.43
CA ASN A 272 1.96 -4.34 -9.06
C ASN A 272 3.15 -5.30 -9.06
N PRO A 273 4.23 -5.02 -8.29
CA PRO A 273 5.39 -5.91 -8.22
C PRO A 273 5.08 -7.35 -7.77
N GLU A 274 3.93 -7.59 -7.13
CA GLU A 274 3.50 -8.95 -6.73
C GLU A 274 2.86 -9.75 -7.86
N GLU A 275 2.45 -9.11 -8.95
CA GLU A 275 1.80 -9.80 -10.06
C GLU A 275 2.82 -10.57 -10.91
N PRO A 276 2.47 -11.78 -11.37
CA PRO A 276 3.33 -12.56 -12.23
C PRO A 276 3.76 -11.77 -13.49
N GLY A 277 5.05 -11.75 -13.76
CA GLY A 277 5.62 -11.06 -14.92
C GLY A 277 5.93 -9.58 -14.71
N ALA A 278 5.45 -8.95 -13.63
CA ALA A 278 5.68 -7.52 -13.39
C ALA A 278 7.17 -7.17 -13.23
N VAL A 279 7.94 -8.06 -12.63
CA VAL A 279 9.38 -7.87 -12.36
C VAL A 279 10.30 -8.59 -13.34
N ASP A 280 9.80 -9.18 -14.44
CA ASP A 280 10.62 -9.96 -15.38
C ASP A 280 11.75 -9.14 -16.01
N LEU A 281 11.48 -7.89 -16.40
CA LEU A 281 12.50 -6.99 -16.95
C LEU A 281 13.56 -6.63 -15.91
N LEU A 282 13.15 -6.49 -14.65
CA LEU A 282 14.07 -6.25 -13.54
C LEU A 282 14.95 -7.47 -13.26
N LEU A 283 14.40 -8.68 -13.28
CA LEU A 283 15.15 -9.93 -13.14
C LEU A 283 16.21 -10.07 -14.24
N ALA A 284 15.83 -9.84 -15.49
CA ALA A 284 16.75 -9.87 -16.63
C ALA A 284 17.85 -8.79 -16.53
N LEU A 285 17.49 -7.60 -16.06
CA LEU A 285 18.47 -6.54 -15.81
C LEU A 285 19.44 -6.93 -14.69
N ALA A 286 18.92 -7.42 -13.56
CA ALA A 286 19.70 -7.81 -12.41
C ALA A 286 20.76 -8.87 -12.77
N GLU A 287 20.38 -9.88 -13.54
CA GLU A 287 21.31 -10.89 -14.06
C GLU A 287 22.38 -10.27 -14.96
N ARG A 288 21.98 -9.43 -15.90
CA ARG A 288 22.88 -8.79 -16.89
C ARG A 288 23.95 -7.91 -16.24
N VAL A 289 23.57 -7.17 -15.16
CA VAL A 289 24.51 -6.26 -14.48
C VAL A 289 25.20 -6.90 -13.28
N GLY A 290 24.86 -8.14 -12.94
CA GLY A 290 25.37 -8.82 -11.76
C GLY A 290 24.95 -8.10 -10.46
N ALA A 291 23.68 -7.72 -10.36
CA ALA A 291 23.18 -6.98 -9.19
C ALA A 291 23.24 -7.82 -7.92
N ASP A 292 23.70 -7.21 -6.83
CA ASP A 292 23.66 -7.81 -5.48
C ASP A 292 22.24 -7.86 -4.96
N VAL A 293 21.44 -6.84 -5.33
CA VAL A 293 20.02 -6.71 -5.00
C VAL A 293 19.31 -5.93 -6.10
N ALA A 294 18.07 -6.30 -6.38
CA ALA A 294 17.22 -5.54 -7.29
C ALA A 294 15.93 -5.13 -6.60
N ILE A 295 15.42 -3.95 -6.94
CA ILE A 295 14.32 -3.27 -6.27
C ILE A 295 13.27 -2.86 -7.29
N ALA A 296 12.01 -3.18 -7.03
CA ALA A 296 10.87 -2.67 -7.76
C ALA A 296 9.95 -1.87 -6.84
N GLU A 297 9.57 -0.67 -7.26
CA GLU A 297 8.53 0.13 -6.61
C GLU A 297 7.24 0.09 -7.42
N ASP A 298 6.09 0.22 -6.75
CA ASP A 298 4.83 0.42 -7.44
C ASP A 298 4.69 1.89 -7.94
N PRO A 299 3.70 2.21 -8.78
CA PRO A 299 3.67 3.51 -9.48
C PRO A 299 3.71 4.75 -8.60
N ASP A 300 3.22 4.71 -7.38
CA ASP A 300 3.28 5.82 -6.43
C ASP A 300 4.38 5.64 -5.36
N ALA A 301 5.23 4.61 -5.52
CA ALA A 301 6.43 4.33 -4.74
C ALA A 301 6.19 4.22 -3.22
N ASP A 302 4.98 3.80 -2.82
CA ASP A 302 4.69 3.49 -1.42
C ASP A 302 5.06 2.04 -1.06
N ARG A 303 5.40 1.18 -2.05
CA ARG A 303 5.79 -0.22 -1.89
C ARG A 303 7.18 -0.49 -2.44
N CYS A 304 7.80 -1.55 -1.89
CA CYS A 304 9.13 -1.99 -2.29
C CYS A 304 9.18 -3.51 -2.39
N SER A 305 9.40 -4.03 -3.59
CA SER A 305 9.72 -5.44 -3.82
C SER A 305 11.22 -5.63 -3.98
N VAL A 306 11.73 -6.74 -3.49
CA VAL A 306 13.16 -7.04 -3.48
C VAL A 306 13.44 -8.36 -4.19
N VAL A 307 14.44 -8.37 -5.07
CA VAL A 307 14.96 -9.55 -5.74
C VAL A 307 16.42 -9.74 -5.32
N CYS A 308 16.78 -10.95 -4.94
CA CYS A 308 18.15 -11.33 -4.60
C CYS A 308 18.42 -12.78 -5.07
N GLY A 309 19.59 -13.00 -5.67
CA GLY A 309 19.96 -14.33 -6.19
C GLY A 309 18.99 -14.90 -7.22
N GLY A 310 18.41 -14.03 -8.09
CA GLY A 310 17.43 -14.41 -9.09
C GLY A 310 16.04 -14.77 -8.55
N ARG A 311 15.77 -14.55 -7.26
CA ARG A 311 14.49 -14.82 -6.59
C ARG A 311 13.88 -13.54 -6.03
N GLN A 312 12.61 -13.32 -6.31
CA GLN A 312 11.81 -12.31 -5.63
C GLN A 312 11.50 -12.76 -4.20
N LEU A 313 11.80 -11.92 -3.22
CA LEU A 313 11.49 -12.14 -1.83
C LEU A 313 10.01 -11.83 -1.56
N THR A 314 9.40 -12.57 -0.64
CA THR A 314 8.06 -12.25 -0.17
C THR A 314 8.07 -10.98 0.67
N GLY A 315 6.91 -10.31 0.81
CA GLY A 315 6.79 -9.16 1.69
C GLY A 315 7.13 -9.49 3.14
N ASP A 316 6.82 -10.70 3.59
CA ASP A 316 7.16 -11.18 4.93
C ASP A 316 8.67 -11.38 5.13
N GLU A 317 9.38 -11.91 4.13
CA GLU A 317 10.84 -12.06 4.17
C GLU A 317 11.54 -10.70 4.26
N VAL A 318 11.11 -9.75 3.43
CA VAL A 318 11.65 -8.37 3.45
C VAL A 318 11.28 -7.67 4.75
N GLY A 319 10.03 -7.86 5.23
CA GLY A 319 9.55 -7.33 6.50
C GLY A 319 10.39 -7.80 7.69
N ALA A 320 10.68 -9.11 7.76
CA ALA A 320 11.52 -9.70 8.81
C ALA A 320 12.98 -9.23 8.70
N LEU A 321 13.56 -9.15 7.49
CA LEU A 321 14.93 -8.68 7.26
C LEU A 321 15.11 -7.23 7.72
N LEU A 322 14.19 -6.33 7.39
CA LEU A 322 14.25 -4.92 7.79
C LEU A 322 14.08 -4.77 9.31
N ALA A 323 13.18 -5.56 9.93
CA ALA A 323 13.02 -5.58 11.38
C ALA A 323 14.31 -6.04 12.08
N ASP A 324 14.89 -7.16 11.67
CA ASP A 324 16.14 -7.68 12.18
C ASP A 324 17.29 -6.66 12.03
N TRP A 325 17.40 -6.05 10.85
CA TRP A 325 18.42 -5.04 10.58
C TRP A 325 18.30 -3.83 11.52
N LEU A 326 17.10 -3.30 11.73
CA LEU A 326 16.85 -2.19 12.65
C LEU A 326 17.16 -2.59 14.10
N LEU A 327 16.75 -3.80 14.53
CA LEU A 327 17.02 -4.31 15.88
C LEU A 327 18.51 -4.49 16.15
N ARG A 328 19.28 -5.02 15.20
CA ARG A 328 20.75 -5.13 15.29
C ARG A 328 21.42 -3.76 15.35
N ARG A 329 20.84 -2.72 14.74
CA ARG A 329 21.30 -1.32 14.84
C ARG A 329 20.88 -0.63 16.14
N GLY A 330 20.17 -1.32 17.03
CA GLY A 330 19.79 -0.82 18.35
C GLY A 330 18.50 0.03 18.33
N VAL A 331 17.72 0.02 17.27
CA VAL A 331 16.43 0.71 17.23
C VAL A 331 15.46 -0.01 18.17
N ARG A 332 14.90 0.70 19.15
CA ARG A 332 14.02 0.16 20.18
C ARG A 332 12.69 0.91 20.18
N GLY A 333 11.60 0.19 20.34
CA GLY A 333 10.22 0.67 20.36
C GLY A 333 9.27 -0.45 19.94
N THR A 334 8.12 -0.10 19.42
CA THR A 334 7.12 -1.05 18.90
C THR A 334 7.41 -1.40 17.44
N TYR A 335 7.44 -2.69 17.16
CA TYR A 335 7.48 -3.29 15.83
C TYR A 335 6.09 -3.84 15.50
N ALA A 336 5.46 -3.38 14.43
CA ALA A 336 4.09 -3.74 14.12
C ALA A 336 3.92 -4.37 12.74
N SER A 337 2.97 -5.29 12.62
CA SER A 337 2.54 -5.82 11.32
C SER A 337 1.03 -5.92 11.23
N SER A 338 0.52 -6.12 10.01
CA SER A 338 -0.87 -6.50 9.84
C SER A 338 -1.09 -7.91 10.38
N LEU A 339 -2.29 -8.19 10.87
CA LEU A 339 -2.65 -9.51 11.40
C LEU A 339 -2.51 -10.65 10.38
N VAL A 340 -2.49 -10.33 9.08
CA VAL A 340 -2.35 -11.30 7.99
C VAL A 340 -0.90 -11.50 7.51
N SER A 341 0.03 -10.65 7.97
CA SER A 341 1.46 -10.78 7.70
C SER A 341 2.07 -11.96 8.46
N GLY A 342 3.22 -12.45 8.00
CA GLY A 342 3.95 -13.56 8.63
C GLY A 342 4.42 -13.25 10.05
N SER A 343 4.58 -14.28 10.87
CA SER A 343 4.90 -14.11 12.29
C SER A 343 6.40 -14.09 12.62
N LEU A 344 7.31 -14.24 11.64
CA LEU A 344 8.76 -14.20 11.85
C LEU A 344 9.23 -12.90 12.50
N MET A 345 8.70 -11.75 12.10
CA MET A 345 9.06 -10.46 12.71
C MET A 345 8.75 -10.46 14.23
N HIS A 346 7.64 -11.07 14.64
CA HIS A 346 7.27 -11.16 16.06
C HIS A 346 8.26 -12.05 16.84
N ALA A 347 8.67 -13.19 16.26
CA ALA A 347 9.68 -14.08 16.86
C ALA A 347 11.04 -13.34 17.01
N ILE A 348 11.46 -12.57 16.01
CA ILE A 348 12.67 -11.75 16.07
C ILE A 348 12.53 -10.66 17.16
N ALA A 349 11.41 -9.95 17.23
CA ALA A 349 11.16 -8.91 18.23
C ALA A 349 11.20 -9.48 19.66
N GLU A 350 10.58 -10.64 19.89
CA GLU A 350 10.60 -11.37 21.16
C GLU A 350 12.03 -11.72 21.58
N ALA A 351 12.83 -12.30 20.67
CA ALA A 351 14.21 -12.64 20.92
C ALA A 351 15.08 -11.42 21.29
N HIS A 352 14.74 -10.25 20.78
CA HIS A 352 15.39 -8.99 21.13
C HIS A 352 14.78 -8.26 22.34
N GLY A 353 13.72 -8.81 22.95
CA GLY A 353 13.04 -8.25 24.12
C GLY A 353 12.37 -6.89 23.84
N VAL A 354 11.85 -6.67 22.64
CA VAL A 354 11.11 -5.47 22.26
C VAL A 354 9.63 -5.77 22.05
N VAL A 355 8.81 -4.73 22.13
CA VAL A 355 7.36 -4.83 21.92
C VAL A 355 7.06 -5.11 20.45
N SER A 356 6.23 -6.11 20.18
CA SER A 356 5.62 -6.30 18.86
C SER A 356 4.09 -6.25 18.94
N ALA A 357 3.44 -5.82 17.86
CA ALA A 357 1.99 -5.67 17.79
C ALA A 357 1.43 -6.15 16.45
N GLU A 358 0.33 -6.90 16.50
CA GLU A 358 -0.52 -7.16 15.34
C GLU A 358 -1.64 -6.12 15.27
N THR A 359 -1.99 -5.67 14.07
CA THR A 359 -3.06 -4.70 13.84
C THR A 359 -4.04 -5.22 12.79
N PRO A 360 -5.27 -4.70 12.73
CA PRO A 360 -6.11 -4.90 11.56
C PRO A 360 -5.38 -4.56 10.26
N THR A 361 -5.81 -5.14 9.14
CA THR A 361 -5.25 -4.82 7.82
C THR A 361 -5.47 -3.37 7.45
N GLY A 362 -4.44 -2.77 6.85
CA GLY A 362 -4.41 -1.38 6.45
C GLY A 362 -3.37 -0.59 7.26
N PHE A 363 -2.44 0.01 6.53
CA PHE A 363 -1.25 0.65 7.10
C PHE A 363 -1.58 1.75 8.11
N LYS A 364 -2.75 2.37 7.97
CA LYS A 364 -3.31 3.33 8.93
C LYS A 364 -3.40 2.80 10.37
N TRP A 365 -3.60 1.49 10.55
CA TRP A 365 -3.64 0.86 11.87
C TRP A 365 -2.22 0.61 12.40
N ILE A 366 -1.31 0.18 11.52
CA ILE A 366 0.09 0.00 11.86
C ILE A 366 0.69 1.30 12.40
N MET A 367 0.38 2.43 11.76
CA MET A 367 0.86 3.75 12.19
C MET A 367 0.36 4.19 13.58
N ARG A 368 -0.59 3.46 14.16
CA ARG A 368 -1.18 3.72 15.48
C ARG A 368 -0.89 2.66 16.52
N ALA A 369 -0.01 1.69 16.20
CA ALA A 369 0.31 0.56 17.08
C ALA A 369 1.23 0.93 18.25
N GLY A 370 1.97 2.04 18.17
CA GLY A 370 2.88 2.47 19.23
C GLY A 370 2.16 3.18 20.38
N THR A 371 2.85 3.26 21.51
CA THR A 371 2.46 4.05 22.69
C THR A 371 3.52 5.08 23.01
N ASP A 372 3.24 6.02 23.92
CA ASP A 372 4.24 7.00 24.37
C ASP A 372 5.45 6.32 25.04
N ALA A 373 5.25 5.22 25.74
CA ALA A 373 6.31 4.46 26.40
C ALA A 373 7.13 3.59 25.40
N ALA A 374 6.49 3.16 24.31
CA ALA A 374 7.10 2.36 23.25
C ALA A 374 6.57 2.87 21.88
N PRO A 375 7.13 3.96 21.36
CA PRO A 375 6.68 4.51 20.08
C PRO A 375 6.90 3.53 18.95
N LEU A 376 6.05 3.60 17.92
CA LEU A 376 6.25 2.83 16.69
C LEU A 376 7.58 3.24 16.04
N VAL A 377 8.43 2.27 15.80
CA VAL A 377 9.73 2.47 15.13
C VAL A 377 9.86 1.70 13.82
N TYR A 378 9.00 0.71 13.62
CA TYR A 378 8.94 -0.09 12.42
C TYR A 378 7.53 -0.67 12.22
N GLY A 379 7.09 -0.75 10.96
CA GLY A 379 5.86 -1.44 10.62
C GLY A 379 5.87 -1.99 9.20
N TYR A 380 5.16 -3.11 8.96
CA TYR A 380 5.03 -3.66 7.61
C TYR A 380 3.70 -4.39 7.37
N GLU A 381 3.33 -4.48 6.09
CA GLU A 381 2.29 -5.36 5.53
C GLU A 381 2.95 -6.33 4.55
N GLU A 382 2.48 -7.58 4.52
CA GLU A 382 2.94 -8.62 3.60
C GLU A 382 2.83 -8.22 2.12
N ALA A 383 1.91 -7.31 1.81
CA ALA A 383 1.71 -6.75 0.47
C ALA A 383 2.75 -5.67 0.12
N LEU A 384 4.03 -5.92 0.40
CA LEU A 384 5.21 -5.11 0.04
C LEU A 384 5.23 -3.69 0.66
N GLY A 385 4.46 -3.44 1.72
CA GLY A 385 4.39 -2.13 2.37
C GLY A 385 5.25 -2.08 3.63
N TYR A 386 6.18 -1.12 3.74
CA TYR A 386 7.08 -0.98 4.88
C TYR A 386 7.17 0.48 5.34
N SER A 387 7.31 0.69 6.64
CA SER A 387 7.70 1.96 7.25
C SER A 387 8.92 1.73 8.12
N VAL A 388 10.09 2.06 7.59
CA VAL A 388 11.38 1.90 8.28
C VAL A 388 11.79 3.18 9.04
N ALA A 389 11.10 4.27 8.78
CA ALA A 389 11.30 5.57 9.41
C ALA A 389 9.94 6.27 9.67
N PRO A 390 9.08 5.74 10.57
CA PRO A 390 7.74 6.31 10.84
C PRO A 390 7.80 7.73 11.44
N SER A 391 8.94 8.15 11.91
CA SER A 391 9.18 9.55 12.33
C SER A 391 9.23 10.51 11.15
N VAL A 392 9.55 10.04 9.94
CA VAL A 392 9.57 10.81 8.68
C VAL A 392 8.25 10.69 7.96
N VAL A 393 7.85 9.46 7.61
CA VAL A 393 6.60 9.17 6.89
C VAL A 393 5.73 8.25 7.72
N ARG A 394 4.49 8.67 7.99
CA ARG A 394 3.50 7.87 8.72
C ARG A 394 2.56 7.10 7.79
N ASP A 395 3.16 6.44 6.85
CA ASP A 395 2.54 5.50 5.90
C ASP A 395 3.62 4.54 5.39
N LYS A 396 3.27 3.68 4.47
CA LYS A 396 4.21 2.92 3.66
C LYS A 396 5.14 3.88 2.91
N ASP A 397 6.41 3.54 2.89
CA ASP A 397 7.44 4.31 2.19
C ASP A 397 8.40 3.34 1.49
N GLY A 398 8.12 3.07 0.22
CA GLY A 398 8.91 2.16 -0.60
C GLY A 398 10.34 2.67 -0.81
N ILE A 399 10.51 3.98 -0.87
CA ILE A 399 11.81 4.62 -1.12
C ILE A 399 12.74 4.47 0.09
N SER A 400 12.23 4.74 1.29
CA SER A 400 13.04 4.54 2.51
C SER A 400 13.29 3.04 2.77
N ALA A 401 12.34 2.17 2.44
CA ALA A 401 12.52 0.73 2.50
C ALA A 401 13.62 0.27 1.52
N ALA A 402 13.62 0.78 0.29
CA ALA A 402 14.65 0.52 -0.71
C ALA A 402 16.05 0.92 -0.21
N LEU A 403 16.18 2.10 0.41
CA LEU A 403 17.43 2.51 1.05
C LEU A 403 17.82 1.58 2.21
N GLY A 404 16.86 1.18 3.05
CA GLY A 404 17.09 0.23 4.15
C GLY A 404 17.63 -1.11 3.66
N VAL A 405 17.02 -1.66 2.60
CA VAL A 405 17.48 -2.90 1.94
C VAL A 405 18.89 -2.74 1.35
N ALA A 406 19.18 -1.63 0.69
CA ALA A 406 20.51 -1.36 0.14
C ALA A 406 21.57 -1.26 1.23
N LEU A 407 21.27 -0.60 2.35
CA LEU A 407 22.18 -0.52 3.50
C LEU A 407 22.42 -1.89 4.13
N LEU A 408 21.37 -2.69 4.34
CA LEU A 408 21.48 -4.08 4.81
C LEU A 408 22.35 -4.92 3.84
N ALA A 409 22.09 -4.84 2.54
CA ALA A 409 22.84 -5.60 1.54
C ALA A 409 24.32 -5.20 1.49
N ALA A 410 24.63 -3.91 1.63
CA ALA A 410 26.01 -3.42 1.69
C ALA A 410 26.75 -3.91 2.96
N GLU A 411 26.11 -3.87 4.13
CA GLU A 411 26.64 -4.43 5.38
C GLU A 411 26.95 -5.94 5.24
N LEU A 412 26.04 -6.70 4.65
CA LEU A 412 26.21 -8.14 4.44
C LEU A 412 27.33 -8.44 3.44
N LYS A 413 27.36 -7.73 2.31
CA LYS A 413 28.38 -7.90 1.27
C LYS A 413 29.78 -7.60 1.79
N ALA A 414 29.96 -6.58 2.63
CA ALA A 414 31.21 -6.28 3.30
C ALA A 414 31.71 -7.46 4.17
N GLY A 415 30.80 -8.24 4.73
CA GLY A 415 31.08 -9.48 5.46
C GLY A 415 31.15 -10.74 4.58
N GLY A 416 31.14 -10.63 3.26
CA GLY A 416 31.13 -11.78 2.33
C GLY A 416 29.83 -12.57 2.31
N ARG A 417 28.70 -11.94 2.69
CA ARG A 417 27.37 -12.55 2.80
C ARG A 417 26.38 -11.85 1.88
N THR A 418 25.27 -12.51 1.63
CA THR A 418 24.13 -12.00 0.85
C THR A 418 22.90 -11.81 1.75
N VAL A 419 21.87 -11.19 1.20
CA VAL A 419 20.55 -11.08 1.85
C VAL A 419 19.94 -12.46 2.08
N LEU A 420 20.17 -13.42 1.15
CA LEU A 420 19.70 -14.82 1.30
C LEU A 420 20.41 -15.55 2.42
N ASP A 421 21.72 -15.30 2.63
CA ASP A 421 22.46 -15.87 3.75
C ASP A 421 21.89 -15.38 5.10
N ARG A 422 21.44 -14.11 5.18
CA ARG A 422 20.80 -13.61 6.41
C ARG A 422 19.43 -14.26 6.63
N LEU A 423 18.63 -14.51 5.59
CA LEU A 423 17.39 -15.28 5.74
C LEU A 423 17.66 -16.70 6.24
N ASP A 424 18.73 -17.33 5.76
CA ASP A 424 19.13 -18.66 6.22
C ASP A 424 19.57 -18.66 7.69
N GLU A 425 20.27 -17.61 8.13
CA GLU A 425 20.61 -17.41 9.54
C GLU A 425 19.34 -17.25 10.39
N LEU A 426 18.40 -16.40 9.99
CA LEU A 426 17.12 -16.22 10.67
C LEU A 426 16.32 -17.53 10.76
N ALA A 427 16.34 -18.33 9.69
CA ALA A 427 15.69 -19.64 9.69
C ALA A 427 16.34 -20.63 10.69
N ARG A 428 17.66 -20.54 10.92
CA ARG A 428 18.33 -21.33 11.97
C ARG A 428 18.04 -20.83 13.37
N GLU A 429 17.92 -19.50 13.53
CA GLU A 429 17.67 -18.85 14.82
C GLU A 429 16.23 -19.07 15.31
N HIS A 430 15.25 -19.02 14.38
CA HIS A 430 13.83 -18.95 14.70
C HIS A 430 12.97 -20.08 14.09
N GLY A 431 13.54 -20.90 13.19
CA GLY A 431 12.80 -21.80 12.30
C GLY A 431 12.53 -21.16 10.94
N LEU A 432 12.27 -21.98 9.93
CA LEU A 432 11.91 -21.53 8.59
C LEU A 432 10.41 -21.24 8.53
N PHE A 433 10.05 -19.97 8.50
CA PHE A 433 8.69 -19.49 8.29
C PHE A 433 8.41 -19.46 6.78
N VAL A 434 7.37 -20.19 6.36
CA VAL A 434 6.94 -20.25 4.97
C VAL A 434 5.52 -19.71 4.89
N THR A 435 5.35 -18.58 4.24
CA THR A 435 4.05 -17.92 4.08
C THR A 435 3.51 -18.07 2.67
N GLY A 436 2.20 -18.01 2.54
CA GLY A 436 1.51 -18.01 1.25
C GLY A 436 0.04 -17.69 1.41
N GLN A 437 -0.66 -17.62 0.29
CA GLN A 437 -2.09 -17.33 0.32
C GLN A 437 -2.88 -18.24 -0.62
N LEU A 438 -4.15 -18.45 -0.26
CA LEU A 438 -5.20 -18.93 -1.13
C LEU A 438 -6.13 -17.74 -1.40
N SER A 439 -6.22 -17.28 -2.64
CA SER A 439 -7.08 -16.17 -3.05
C SER A 439 -8.06 -16.67 -4.08
N VAL A 440 -9.36 -16.55 -3.78
CA VAL A 440 -10.43 -17.00 -4.66
C VAL A 440 -11.30 -15.81 -5.02
N ARG A 441 -11.32 -15.47 -6.32
CA ARG A 441 -12.23 -14.46 -6.87
C ARG A 441 -13.55 -15.12 -7.18
N VAL A 442 -14.65 -14.48 -6.81
CA VAL A 442 -16.01 -14.98 -7.06
C VAL A 442 -16.80 -13.93 -7.85
N GLU A 443 -17.75 -14.41 -8.66
CA GLU A 443 -18.74 -13.54 -9.32
C GLU A 443 -19.96 -13.30 -8.41
N ASP A 444 -20.32 -14.30 -7.61
CA ASP A 444 -21.40 -14.24 -6.63
C ASP A 444 -20.83 -14.01 -5.23
N LEU A 445 -21.09 -12.84 -4.66
CA LEU A 445 -20.62 -12.45 -3.33
C LEU A 445 -21.20 -13.33 -2.21
N THR A 446 -22.31 -14.02 -2.45
CA THR A 446 -22.90 -14.93 -1.45
C THR A 446 -21.98 -16.11 -1.16
N LEU A 447 -21.15 -16.53 -2.12
CA LEU A 447 -20.15 -17.58 -1.93
C LEU A 447 -19.13 -17.22 -0.86
N ILE A 448 -18.77 -15.94 -0.72
CA ILE A 448 -17.86 -15.46 0.31
C ILE A 448 -18.51 -15.57 1.69
N SER A 449 -19.74 -15.07 1.83
CA SER A 449 -20.48 -15.12 3.09
C SER A 449 -20.76 -16.56 3.53
N ASP A 450 -21.10 -17.44 2.59
CA ASP A 450 -21.34 -18.85 2.85
C ASP A 450 -20.07 -19.60 3.30
N ALA A 451 -18.94 -19.32 2.65
CA ALA A 451 -17.64 -19.88 3.04
C ALA A 451 -17.23 -19.43 4.46
N MET A 452 -17.39 -18.14 4.77
CA MET A 452 -17.11 -17.61 6.11
C MET A 452 -18.07 -18.19 7.17
N ALA A 453 -19.36 -18.30 6.87
CA ALA A 453 -20.35 -18.91 7.76
C ALA A 453 -20.04 -20.40 8.03
N ARG A 454 -19.63 -21.15 6.99
CA ARG A 454 -19.20 -22.54 7.13
C ARG A 454 -17.99 -22.67 8.05
N LEU A 455 -16.95 -21.86 7.82
CA LEU A 455 -15.75 -21.89 8.64
C LEU A 455 -16.04 -21.52 10.10
N ARG A 456 -16.95 -20.57 10.35
CA ARG A 456 -17.38 -20.19 11.70
C ARG A 456 -18.19 -21.27 12.41
N SER A 457 -19.04 -22.00 11.65
CA SER A 457 -19.93 -23.03 12.24
C SER A 457 -19.23 -24.37 12.45
N ALA A 458 -18.24 -24.70 11.65
CA ALA A 458 -17.52 -25.97 11.68
C ALA A 458 -16.02 -25.77 11.38
N PRO A 459 -15.27 -25.08 12.26
CA PRO A 459 -13.84 -24.86 12.07
C PRO A 459 -13.08 -26.20 12.13
N PRO A 460 -12.03 -26.37 11.31
CA PRO A 460 -11.17 -27.55 11.43
C PRO A 460 -10.51 -27.59 12.81
N ALA A 461 -10.48 -28.79 13.41
CA ALA A 461 -9.83 -29.01 14.71
C ALA A 461 -8.31 -29.16 14.57
N THR A 462 -7.83 -29.47 13.37
CA THR A 462 -6.40 -29.66 13.06
C THR A 462 -6.07 -29.04 11.70
N LEU A 463 -4.85 -28.57 11.54
CA LEU A 463 -4.21 -28.23 10.26
C LEU A 463 -2.84 -28.92 10.20
N LEU A 464 -2.50 -29.52 9.08
CA LEU A 464 -1.29 -30.33 8.91
C LEU A 464 -1.16 -31.44 10.00
N GLY A 465 -2.31 -31.95 10.46
CA GLY A 465 -2.37 -32.92 11.58
C GLY A 465 -2.05 -32.33 12.96
N ARG A 466 -1.82 -31.02 13.09
CA ARG A 466 -1.54 -30.29 14.35
C ARG A 466 -2.84 -29.73 14.90
N PRO A 467 -3.15 -29.82 16.21
CA PRO A 467 -4.30 -29.15 16.81
C PRO A 467 -4.25 -27.65 16.60
N VAL A 468 -5.39 -27.02 16.30
CA VAL A 468 -5.51 -25.57 16.17
C VAL A 468 -6.60 -25.00 17.04
N GLU A 469 -6.33 -23.80 17.56
CA GLU A 469 -7.30 -22.97 18.24
C GLU A 469 -8.02 -22.06 17.22
N PHE A 470 -9.33 -21.96 17.36
CA PHE A 470 -10.18 -21.13 16.54
C PHE A 470 -10.50 -19.81 17.26
N ALA A 471 -10.37 -18.69 16.54
CA ALA A 471 -10.84 -17.39 16.99
C ALA A 471 -11.61 -16.68 15.87
N ASP A 472 -12.83 -16.20 16.19
CA ASP A 472 -13.58 -15.28 15.33
C ASP A 472 -13.23 -13.84 15.70
N LEU A 473 -12.42 -13.20 14.88
CA LEU A 473 -11.93 -11.85 15.14
C LEU A 473 -13.03 -10.77 15.02
N ALA A 474 -14.20 -11.13 14.49
CA ALA A 474 -15.37 -10.24 14.52
C ALA A 474 -15.92 -10.03 15.94
N LEU A 475 -15.54 -10.88 16.90
CA LEU A 475 -15.92 -10.79 18.32
C LEU A 475 -14.85 -10.11 19.18
N GLU A 476 -13.70 -9.75 18.61
CA GLU A 476 -12.61 -9.04 19.30
C GLU A 476 -12.79 -7.51 19.24
N ASP A 477 -11.99 -6.77 19.97
CA ASP A 477 -11.98 -5.28 19.97
C ASP A 477 -10.57 -4.77 19.56
N PRO A 478 -10.45 -4.08 18.43
CA PRO A 478 -11.50 -3.73 17.46
C PRO A 478 -11.95 -4.93 16.62
N PRO A 479 -13.24 -5.02 16.23
CA PRO A 479 -13.76 -6.14 15.47
C PRO A 479 -13.20 -6.15 14.04
N VAL A 480 -12.78 -7.34 13.58
CA VAL A 480 -12.30 -7.56 12.21
C VAL A 480 -13.06 -8.73 11.61
N ASP A 481 -13.68 -8.56 10.44
CA ASP A 481 -14.33 -9.67 9.74
C ASP A 481 -13.27 -10.66 9.21
N ALA A 482 -12.76 -11.48 10.11
CA ALA A 482 -11.77 -12.51 9.84
C ALA A 482 -11.90 -13.66 10.85
N VAL A 483 -11.38 -14.81 10.46
CA VAL A 483 -11.23 -16.00 11.32
C VAL A 483 -9.76 -16.36 11.40
N ARG A 484 -9.26 -16.67 12.60
CA ARG A 484 -7.91 -17.15 12.86
C ARG A 484 -7.93 -18.59 13.35
N LEU A 485 -7.09 -19.41 12.75
CA LEU A 485 -6.75 -20.76 13.19
C LEU A 485 -5.25 -20.76 13.52
N LEU A 486 -4.90 -21.08 14.76
CA LEU A 486 -3.54 -21.01 15.26
C LEU A 486 -3.17 -22.32 15.96
N GLY A 487 -2.08 -22.95 15.54
CA GLY A 487 -1.49 -24.14 16.15
C GLY A 487 0.02 -24.06 16.25
N ASP A 488 0.65 -25.08 16.80
CA ASP A 488 2.11 -25.14 16.90
C ASP A 488 2.74 -25.20 15.50
N GLY A 489 3.41 -24.10 15.12
CA GLY A 489 4.04 -23.93 13.82
C GLY A 489 3.08 -23.97 12.62
N VAL A 490 1.80 -23.67 12.80
CA VAL A 490 0.83 -23.53 11.71
C VAL A 490 -0.17 -22.42 12.01
N ARG A 491 -0.45 -21.56 11.02
CA ARG A 491 -1.42 -20.47 11.12
C ARG A 491 -2.21 -20.32 9.83
N ALA A 492 -3.51 -20.08 9.95
CA ALA A 492 -4.35 -19.64 8.83
C ALA A 492 -5.26 -18.49 9.27
N ILE A 493 -5.32 -17.42 8.46
CA ILE A 493 -6.23 -16.30 8.68
C ILE A 493 -7.07 -16.12 7.43
N VAL A 494 -8.38 -16.20 7.58
CA VAL A 494 -9.34 -16.12 6.47
C VAL A 494 -10.18 -14.86 6.61
N ARG A 495 -10.27 -14.07 5.53
CA ARG A 495 -11.08 -12.85 5.51
C ARG A 495 -11.59 -12.54 4.11
N PRO A 496 -12.76 -11.87 4.00
CA PRO A 496 -13.17 -11.22 2.76
C PRO A 496 -12.20 -10.08 2.40
N SER A 497 -11.98 -9.86 1.11
CA SER A 497 -11.28 -8.64 0.65
C SER A 497 -12.19 -7.43 0.85
N GLY A 498 -11.65 -6.33 1.38
CA GLY A 498 -12.41 -5.08 1.55
C GLY A 498 -12.60 -4.28 0.26
N THR A 499 -11.89 -4.63 -0.83
CA THR A 499 -11.84 -3.82 -2.06
C THR A 499 -12.19 -4.60 -3.33
N GLU A 500 -12.21 -5.92 -3.28
CA GLU A 500 -12.45 -6.80 -4.43
C GLU A 500 -13.37 -7.97 -4.04
N PRO A 501 -14.11 -8.56 -4.99
CA PRO A 501 -14.93 -9.74 -4.77
C PRO A 501 -14.05 -11.01 -4.60
N LYS A 502 -13.24 -11.03 -3.55
CA LYS A 502 -12.28 -12.09 -3.24
C LYS A 502 -12.40 -12.56 -1.80
N LEU A 503 -12.27 -13.85 -1.58
CA LEU A 503 -11.96 -14.44 -0.28
C LEU A 503 -10.47 -14.77 -0.24
N LYS A 504 -9.79 -14.37 0.83
CA LYS A 504 -8.36 -14.61 1.02
C LYS A 504 -8.13 -15.44 2.28
N ALA A 505 -7.32 -16.49 2.17
CA ALA A 505 -6.74 -17.18 3.30
C ALA A 505 -5.22 -16.97 3.26
N TYR A 506 -4.68 -16.41 4.34
CA TYR A 506 -3.26 -16.21 4.57
C TYR A 506 -2.75 -17.39 5.41
N LEU A 507 -1.74 -18.06 4.91
CA LEU A 507 -1.28 -19.34 5.41
C LEU A 507 0.18 -19.26 5.81
N GLU A 508 0.53 -19.87 6.93
CA GLU A 508 1.90 -19.93 7.41
C GLU A 508 2.18 -21.30 8.01
N THR A 509 3.36 -21.85 7.72
CA THR A 509 3.93 -22.99 8.43
C THR A 509 5.36 -22.68 8.88
N VAL A 510 5.76 -23.20 10.04
CA VAL A 510 7.10 -23.03 10.60
C VAL A 510 7.79 -24.38 10.68
N VAL A 511 8.89 -24.53 9.95
CA VAL A 511 9.68 -25.77 9.90
C VAL A 511 10.95 -25.60 10.72
N PRO A 512 11.22 -26.43 11.74
CA PRO A 512 12.46 -26.35 12.49
C PRO A 512 13.69 -26.61 11.61
N VAL A 513 14.76 -25.82 11.82
CA VAL A 513 16.05 -25.93 11.14
C VAL A 513 17.12 -26.07 12.21
N HIS A 514 17.93 -27.13 12.11
CA HIS A 514 18.93 -27.44 13.13
C HIS A 514 20.38 -27.18 12.67
N ASP A 515 20.65 -27.22 11.37
CA ASP A 515 21.96 -27.00 10.77
C ASP A 515 21.87 -26.54 9.29
N ASP A 516 23.01 -26.26 8.68
CA ASP A 516 23.08 -25.80 7.28
C ASP A 516 22.57 -26.84 6.27
N ALA A 517 22.82 -28.11 6.52
CA ALA A 517 22.34 -29.21 5.66
C ALA A 517 20.82 -29.35 5.76
N GLY A 518 20.23 -28.99 6.90
CA GLY A 518 18.80 -29.04 7.16
C GLY A 518 18.00 -27.94 6.42
N ILE A 519 18.63 -26.84 6.02
CA ILE A 519 17.88 -25.70 5.43
C ILE A 519 17.24 -26.03 4.08
N ILE A 520 17.95 -26.75 3.21
CA ILE A 520 17.42 -27.21 1.91
C ILE A 520 16.25 -28.17 2.11
N ALA A 521 16.42 -29.12 3.04
CA ALA A 521 15.36 -30.05 3.38
C ALA A 521 14.15 -29.34 4.04
N ALA A 522 14.40 -28.32 4.89
CA ALA A 522 13.34 -27.53 5.51
C ALA A 522 12.55 -26.72 4.47
N ARG A 523 13.22 -26.14 3.45
CA ARG A 523 12.55 -25.47 2.34
C ARG A 523 11.63 -26.41 1.56
N GLY A 524 12.09 -27.63 1.25
CA GLY A 524 11.25 -28.65 0.60
C GLY A 524 10.03 -28.99 1.45
N ARG A 525 10.24 -29.33 2.74
CA ARG A 525 9.13 -29.62 3.67
C ARG A 525 8.17 -28.45 3.82
N GLY A 526 8.68 -27.22 3.94
CA GLY A 526 7.84 -26.03 4.06
C GLY A 526 6.97 -25.77 2.85
N ALA A 527 7.50 -26.03 1.65
CA ALA A 527 6.71 -25.94 0.41
C ALA A 527 5.60 -27.01 0.38
N ASP A 528 5.93 -28.26 0.71
CA ASP A 528 4.96 -29.37 0.75
C ASP A 528 3.87 -29.11 1.81
N GLU A 529 4.25 -28.65 3.02
CA GLU A 529 3.30 -28.31 4.09
C GLU A 529 2.39 -27.15 3.67
N LEU A 530 2.92 -26.12 3.00
CA LEU A 530 2.13 -24.98 2.53
C LEU A 530 1.10 -25.41 1.47
N ASP A 531 1.48 -26.28 0.55
CA ASP A 531 0.57 -26.81 -0.47
C ASP A 531 -0.52 -27.70 0.15
N GLN A 532 -0.17 -28.53 1.13
CA GLN A 532 -1.14 -29.28 1.90
C GLN A 532 -2.10 -28.35 2.66
N LEU A 533 -1.58 -27.31 3.32
CA LEU A 533 -2.37 -26.33 4.07
C LEU A 533 -3.35 -25.56 3.15
N ARG A 534 -2.93 -25.24 1.92
CA ARG A 534 -3.84 -24.67 0.91
C ARG A 534 -4.99 -25.59 0.59
N ALA A 535 -4.71 -26.88 0.39
CA ALA A 535 -5.74 -27.89 0.08
C ALA A 535 -6.70 -28.10 1.26
N GLU A 536 -6.18 -28.18 2.50
CA GLU A 536 -7.00 -28.30 3.71
C GLU A 536 -7.93 -27.10 3.88
N MET A 537 -7.41 -25.87 3.70
CA MET A 537 -8.21 -24.65 3.80
C MET A 537 -9.22 -24.50 2.68
N ALA A 538 -8.87 -24.84 1.42
CA ALA A 538 -9.82 -24.87 0.32
C ALA A 538 -11.00 -25.81 0.65
N SER A 539 -10.72 -27.01 1.16
CA SER A 539 -11.75 -27.96 1.59
C SER A 539 -12.62 -27.42 2.74
N ALA A 540 -12.01 -26.80 3.75
CA ALA A 540 -12.74 -26.22 4.89
C ALA A 540 -13.68 -25.07 4.46
N LEU A 541 -13.28 -24.32 3.44
CA LEU A 541 -14.07 -23.23 2.83
C LEU A 541 -15.13 -23.75 1.83
N GLY A 542 -15.01 -25.01 1.37
CA GLY A 542 -15.89 -25.62 0.36
C GLY A 542 -15.62 -25.12 -1.06
N LEU A 543 -14.34 -24.86 -1.35
CA LEU A 543 -13.82 -24.36 -2.62
C LEU A 543 -13.15 -25.48 -3.42
#